data_7e76fb84f8d08a7bbb84bce92b1d42b8
#
_entry.id   7e76fb84f8d08a7bbb84bce92b1d42b8
#
_cell.length_a   1.000
_cell.length_b   1.000
_cell.length_c   1.000
_cell.angle_alpha   90.00
_cell.angle_beta   90.00
_cell.angle_gamma   90.00
#
_symmetry.space_group_name_H-M   'P 1'
#
loop_
_entity.id
_entity.type
_entity.pdbx_description
1 polymer ?
#
loop_
_entity_poly.entity_id
_entity_poly.type
_entity_poly.pdbx_seq_one_letter_code
_entity_poly.pdbx_strand_id
1 'polypeptide(L)'
;MKRPKTILTVQLFFLPLMMLLLTTGCTPPASYKYKIGVSQCVGGKWRDKVNNEMLSSQHLYDTDVKVCITNADNNTNRQRQQIDSLIDAGVDLLVIAPNEYKPLSSCVERAKKRGIPVILFERKTSSQNYTAYIGGDNVEAGRTMGTYAARLCHDSIHVGRRPVVLEITGQLVTSPDRERYEGFSTVIKQHPELDYQHIKTNWTFEDSYATTK
;
A
#
# COMPACT_ATOMS: atom_id res chain seq x y z
N MET A 1 -26.35 -33.38 -73.25
CA MET A 1 -26.39 -32.58 -72.00
C MET A 1 -25.01 -32.60 -71.38
N LYS A 2 -24.19 -31.51 -71.50
CA LYS A 2 -22.82 -31.37 -70.88
C LYS A 2 -22.95 -30.56 -69.63
N ARG A 3 -22.62 -31.11 -68.51
CA ARG A 3 -22.52 -30.40 -67.21
C ARG A 3 -21.25 -29.53 -67.16
N PRO A 4 -21.33 -28.34 -66.66
CA PRO A 4 -20.17 -27.43 -66.64
C PRO A 4 -19.12 -27.87 -65.57
N LYS A 5 -17.86 -27.98 -65.97
CA LYS A 5 -16.69 -28.31 -65.13
C LYS A 5 -16.13 -27.12 -64.35
N THR A 6 -16.88 -26.02 -64.19
CA THR A 6 -16.36 -24.74 -63.73
C THR A 6 -16.45 -24.51 -62.21
N ILE A 7 -17.11 -25.39 -61.44
CA ILE A 7 -17.34 -25.17 -59.99
C ILE A 7 -16.19 -25.75 -59.12
N LEU A 8 -15.43 -26.71 -59.65
CA LEU A 8 -14.41 -27.41 -58.86
C LEU A 8 -13.10 -26.61 -58.69
N THR A 9 -12.81 -25.69 -59.62
CA THR A 9 -11.57 -24.90 -59.61
C THR A 9 -11.62 -23.70 -58.63
N VAL A 10 -12.78 -23.17 -58.34
CA VAL A 10 -12.95 -22.02 -57.43
C VAL A 10 -12.83 -22.44 -55.95
N GLN A 11 -13.28 -23.67 -55.61
CA GLN A 11 -13.18 -24.18 -54.24
C GLN A 11 -11.71 -24.52 -53.80
N LEU A 12 -10.84 -24.87 -54.76
CA LEU A 12 -9.46 -25.20 -54.45
C LEU A 12 -8.57 -23.97 -54.14
N PHE A 13 -8.96 -22.78 -54.63
CA PHE A 13 -8.24 -21.53 -54.37
C PHE A 13 -8.66 -20.83 -53.06
N PHE A 14 -9.87 -21.08 -52.57
CA PHE A 14 -10.33 -20.48 -51.30
C PHE A 14 -9.81 -21.21 -50.05
N LEU A 15 -9.47 -22.51 -50.14
CA LEU A 15 -8.97 -23.27 -48.99
C LEU A 15 -7.58 -22.82 -48.49
N PRO A 16 -6.58 -22.57 -49.37
CA PRO A 16 -5.27 -22.06 -48.87
C PRO A 16 -5.32 -20.60 -48.41
N LEU A 17 -6.24 -19.76 -48.96
CA LEU A 17 -6.40 -18.40 -48.54
C LEU A 17 -7.06 -18.30 -47.17
N MET A 18 -8.01 -19.19 -46.82
CA MET A 18 -8.62 -19.26 -45.51
C MET A 18 -7.67 -19.83 -44.44
N MET A 19 -6.74 -20.69 -44.83
CA MET A 19 -5.71 -21.24 -43.93
C MET A 19 -4.59 -20.22 -43.64
N LEU A 20 -4.37 -19.25 -44.53
CA LEU A 20 -3.39 -18.16 -44.32
C LEU A 20 -3.92 -17.06 -43.36
N LEU A 21 -5.23 -16.95 -43.23
CA LEU A 21 -5.85 -15.98 -42.29
C LEU A 21 -5.92 -16.46 -40.84
N LEU A 22 -5.60 -17.73 -40.54
CA LEU A 22 -5.59 -18.29 -39.21
C LEU A 22 -4.21 -18.16 -38.51
N THR A 23 -3.21 -17.60 -39.19
CA THR A 23 -1.90 -17.32 -38.57
C THR A 23 -1.78 -15.90 -38.01
N THR A 24 -2.89 -15.19 -37.84
CA THR A 24 -2.86 -13.89 -37.14
C THR A 24 -2.51 -14.10 -35.68
N GLY A 25 -1.24 -14.12 -35.45
CA GLY A 25 -0.52 -13.51 -34.36
C GLY A 25 -1.16 -13.64 -32.97
N CYS A 26 -1.02 -14.80 -32.30
CA CYS A 26 -0.79 -14.72 -30.86
C CYS A 26 0.56 -14.02 -30.69
N THR A 27 0.56 -12.71 -30.50
CA THR A 27 1.72 -12.04 -29.91
C THR A 27 1.96 -12.72 -28.56
N PRO A 28 3.14 -13.30 -28.33
CA PRO A 28 3.42 -13.90 -27.05
C PRO A 28 3.18 -12.83 -25.97
N PRO A 29 2.60 -13.19 -24.81
CA PRO A 29 2.38 -12.23 -23.74
C PRO A 29 3.71 -11.55 -23.44
N ALA A 30 3.68 -10.22 -23.30
CA ALA A 30 4.89 -9.44 -23.04
C ALA A 30 5.66 -10.07 -21.88
N SER A 31 6.89 -10.51 -22.16
CA SER A 31 7.77 -11.12 -21.16
C SER A 31 8.50 -9.99 -20.45
N TYR A 32 8.08 -9.71 -19.22
CA TYR A 32 8.79 -8.77 -18.35
C TYR A 32 9.95 -9.48 -17.65
N LYS A 33 11.09 -8.80 -17.54
CA LYS A 33 12.27 -9.31 -16.86
C LYS A 33 12.08 -9.36 -15.35
N TYR A 34 11.42 -8.35 -14.79
CA TYR A 34 11.12 -8.22 -13.36
C TYR A 34 9.64 -7.94 -13.11
N LYS A 35 9.09 -8.54 -12.08
CA LYS A 35 7.73 -8.33 -11.60
C LYS A 35 7.76 -7.77 -10.20
N ILE A 36 7.16 -6.60 -10.00
CA ILE A 36 7.04 -5.94 -8.68
C ILE A 36 5.60 -6.09 -8.21
N GLY A 37 5.41 -6.79 -7.10
CA GLY A 37 4.12 -6.88 -6.43
C GLY A 37 3.96 -5.73 -5.44
N VAL A 38 2.84 -5.01 -5.49
CA VAL A 38 2.51 -3.94 -4.56
C VAL A 38 1.20 -4.27 -3.86
N SER A 39 1.23 -4.32 -2.53
CA SER A 39 0.06 -4.57 -1.69
C SER A 39 -0.30 -3.35 -0.87
N GLN A 40 -1.38 -2.67 -1.26
CA GLN A 40 -1.93 -1.51 -0.56
C GLN A 40 -2.98 -1.94 0.47
N CYS A 41 -2.96 -1.31 1.65
CA CYS A 41 -3.89 -1.59 2.73
C CYS A 41 -5.30 -1.03 2.47
N VAL A 42 -5.40 0.13 1.84
CA VAL A 42 -6.63 0.89 1.64
C VAL A 42 -6.53 1.73 0.39
N GLY A 43 -7.67 2.10 -0.21
CA GLY A 43 -7.76 3.07 -1.30
C GLY A 43 -7.73 4.53 -0.81
N GLY A 44 -8.06 5.45 -1.72
CA GLY A 44 -8.20 6.88 -1.46
C GLY A 44 -7.22 7.73 -2.25
N LYS A 45 -7.54 9.03 -2.37
CA LYS A 45 -6.86 9.97 -3.29
C LYS A 45 -5.33 9.97 -3.17
N TRP A 46 -4.81 9.89 -1.94
CA TRP A 46 -3.37 9.84 -1.72
C TRP A 46 -2.75 8.52 -2.24
N ARG A 47 -3.41 7.38 -1.95
CA ARG A 47 -2.97 6.06 -2.43
C ARG A 47 -3.07 5.94 -3.94
N ASP A 48 -4.13 6.50 -4.52
CA ASP A 48 -4.33 6.51 -5.98
C ASP A 48 -3.21 7.28 -6.67
N LYS A 49 -2.79 8.44 -6.10
CA LYS A 49 -1.64 9.18 -6.61
C LYS A 49 -0.36 8.34 -6.56
N VAL A 50 -0.05 7.71 -5.42
CA VAL A 50 1.12 6.83 -5.26
C VAL A 50 1.09 5.68 -6.26
N ASN A 51 -0.05 5.02 -6.40
CA ASN A 51 -0.23 3.91 -7.33
C ASN A 51 -0.01 4.35 -8.79
N ASN A 52 -0.55 5.51 -9.17
CA ASN A 52 -0.38 6.06 -10.50
C ASN A 52 1.08 6.42 -10.78
N GLU A 53 1.81 6.94 -9.81
CA GLU A 53 3.24 7.24 -9.94
C GLU A 53 4.06 5.95 -10.09
N MET A 54 3.78 4.90 -9.31
CA MET A 54 4.42 3.59 -9.46
C MET A 54 4.15 2.97 -10.83
N LEU A 55 2.91 3.03 -11.32
CA LEU A 55 2.54 2.54 -12.64
C LEU A 55 3.17 3.36 -13.76
N SER A 56 3.26 4.66 -13.60
CA SER A 56 3.91 5.54 -14.59
C SER A 56 5.42 5.31 -14.63
N SER A 57 6.04 5.07 -13.48
CA SER A 57 7.47 4.82 -13.38
C SER A 57 7.90 3.53 -14.07
N GLN A 58 7.02 2.53 -14.19
CA GLN A 58 7.37 1.29 -14.93
C GLN A 58 7.71 1.59 -16.40
N HIS A 59 7.13 2.62 -17.02
CA HIS A 59 7.40 3.00 -18.40
C HIS A 59 8.82 3.54 -18.63
N LEU A 60 9.52 3.94 -17.56
CA LEU A 60 10.93 4.35 -17.63
C LEU A 60 11.86 3.14 -17.89
N TYR A 61 11.36 1.93 -17.65
CA TYR A 61 12.12 0.67 -17.77
C TYR A 61 11.60 -0.21 -18.91
N ASP A 62 10.80 0.35 -19.81
CA ASP A 62 10.21 -0.29 -20.99
C ASP A 62 9.56 -1.65 -20.63
N THR A 63 9.99 -2.73 -21.27
CA THR A 63 9.47 -4.10 -21.02
C THR A 63 10.17 -4.81 -19.85
N ASP A 64 11.16 -4.18 -19.22
CA ASP A 64 11.94 -4.84 -18.16
C ASP A 64 11.14 -4.99 -16.86
N VAL A 65 10.25 -4.05 -16.54
CA VAL A 65 9.54 -4.04 -15.27
C VAL A 65 8.02 -4.08 -15.45
N LYS A 66 7.38 -4.98 -14.70
CA LYS A 66 5.91 -5.03 -14.53
C LYS A 66 5.53 -4.75 -13.09
N VAL A 67 4.71 -3.72 -12.86
CA VAL A 67 4.14 -3.42 -11.55
C VAL A 67 2.73 -3.99 -11.47
N CYS A 68 2.47 -4.80 -10.44
CA CYS A 68 1.16 -5.41 -10.14
C CYS A 68 0.68 -4.90 -8.78
N ILE A 69 -0.38 -4.10 -8.77
CA ILE A 69 -0.90 -3.46 -7.55
C ILE A 69 -2.19 -4.13 -7.10
N THR A 70 -2.30 -4.44 -5.83
CA THR A 70 -3.52 -4.93 -5.17
C THR A 70 -3.96 -3.95 -4.09
N ASN A 71 -5.27 -3.88 -3.82
CA ASN A 71 -5.84 -3.07 -2.75
C ASN A 71 -6.69 -3.95 -1.83
N ALA A 72 -6.44 -3.88 -0.55
CA ALA A 72 -7.12 -4.68 0.46
C ALA A 72 -8.42 -4.06 0.97
N ASP A 73 -8.71 -2.80 0.65
CA ASP A 73 -9.90 -2.07 1.10
C ASP A 73 -10.11 -2.16 2.62
N ASN A 74 -9.04 -1.91 3.37
CA ASN A 74 -9.00 -1.97 4.83
C ASN A 74 -9.33 -3.35 5.44
N ASN A 75 -9.11 -4.43 4.68
CA ASN A 75 -9.34 -5.80 5.13
C ASN A 75 -8.02 -6.57 5.21
N THR A 76 -7.57 -6.83 6.42
CA THR A 76 -6.29 -7.51 6.71
C THR A 76 -6.24 -8.94 6.18
N ASN A 77 -7.34 -9.69 6.23
CA ASN A 77 -7.37 -11.05 5.68
C ASN A 77 -7.28 -11.04 4.16
N ARG A 78 -8.00 -10.12 3.50
CA ARG A 78 -7.88 -9.90 2.05
C ARG A 78 -6.46 -9.53 1.67
N GLN A 79 -5.80 -8.65 2.44
CA GLN A 79 -4.41 -8.28 2.18
C GLN A 79 -3.47 -9.48 2.27
N ARG A 80 -3.63 -10.34 3.28
CA ARG A 80 -2.85 -11.58 3.41
C ARG A 80 -2.99 -12.47 2.18
N GLN A 81 -4.22 -12.72 1.73
CA GLN A 81 -4.49 -13.54 0.54
C GLN A 81 -3.88 -12.92 -0.73
N GLN A 82 -3.98 -11.60 -0.88
CA GLN A 82 -3.38 -10.90 -2.02
C GLN A 82 -1.86 -10.99 -2.01
N ILE A 83 -1.22 -10.82 -0.85
CA ILE A 83 0.24 -10.99 -0.70
C ILE A 83 0.65 -12.42 -1.02
N ASP A 84 -0.09 -13.43 -0.53
CA ASP A 84 0.19 -14.82 -0.84
C ASP A 84 0.09 -15.08 -2.36
N SER A 85 -0.93 -14.54 -3.02
CA SER A 85 -1.09 -14.65 -4.47
C SER A 85 0.07 -13.99 -5.23
N LEU A 86 0.59 -12.84 -4.77
CA LEU A 86 1.76 -12.19 -5.37
C LEU A 86 3.03 -13.05 -5.19
N ILE A 87 3.23 -13.62 -4.01
CA ILE A 87 4.34 -14.53 -3.71
C ILE A 87 4.28 -15.76 -4.62
N ASP A 88 3.10 -16.38 -4.77
CA ASP A 88 2.91 -17.58 -5.59
C ASP A 88 3.01 -17.27 -7.09
N ALA A 89 2.67 -16.05 -7.52
CA ALA A 89 2.88 -15.57 -8.88
C ALA A 89 4.35 -15.29 -9.22
N GLY A 90 5.26 -15.45 -8.24
CA GLY A 90 6.70 -15.30 -8.42
C GLY A 90 7.11 -13.86 -8.73
N VAL A 91 6.70 -12.91 -7.89
CA VAL A 91 7.22 -11.55 -7.97
C VAL A 91 8.67 -11.48 -7.51
N ASP A 92 9.48 -10.64 -8.15
CA ASP A 92 10.90 -10.45 -7.83
C ASP A 92 11.12 -9.47 -6.68
N LEU A 93 10.15 -8.62 -6.41
CA LEU A 93 10.13 -7.65 -5.32
C LEU A 93 8.70 -7.50 -4.81
N LEU A 94 8.54 -7.40 -3.50
CA LEU A 94 7.26 -7.14 -2.85
C LEU A 94 7.31 -5.82 -2.08
N VAL A 95 6.41 -4.90 -2.42
CA VAL A 95 6.20 -3.64 -1.69
C VAL A 95 4.90 -3.76 -0.92
N ILE A 96 4.95 -3.62 0.39
CA ILE A 96 3.78 -3.77 1.27
C ILE A 96 3.56 -2.49 2.06
N ALA A 97 2.35 -1.89 1.92
CA ALA A 97 1.81 -0.94 2.89
C ALA A 97 0.84 -1.70 3.82
N PRO A 98 1.29 -2.19 4.98
CA PRO A 98 0.48 -3.11 5.77
C PRO A 98 -0.74 -2.42 6.41
N ASN A 99 -1.89 -3.09 6.39
CA ASN A 99 -3.10 -2.61 7.05
C ASN A 99 -2.93 -2.59 8.57
N GLU A 100 -2.43 -3.68 9.13
CA GLU A 100 -2.18 -3.81 10.56
C GLU A 100 -0.75 -4.26 10.86
N TYR A 101 -0.24 -3.80 12.00
CA TYR A 101 1.14 -4.01 12.43
C TYR A 101 1.50 -5.47 12.68
N LYS A 102 0.70 -6.20 13.46
CA LYS A 102 1.02 -7.58 13.87
C LYS A 102 0.59 -8.64 12.85
N PRO A 103 -0.64 -8.66 12.35
CA PRO A 103 -1.14 -9.79 11.54
C PRO A 103 -0.40 -10.00 10.22
N LEU A 104 0.16 -8.93 9.64
CA LEU A 104 0.85 -9.00 8.35
C LEU A 104 2.34 -9.35 8.45
N SER A 105 2.88 -9.48 9.67
CA SER A 105 4.28 -9.89 9.87
C SER A 105 4.57 -11.26 9.26
N SER A 106 3.64 -12.19 9.34
CA SER A 106 3.78 -13.53 8.75
C SER A 106 3.92 -13.51 7.22
N CYS A 107 3.36 -12.48 6.56
CA CYS A 107 3.51 -12.32 5.11
C CYS A 107 4.95 -11.92 4.75
N VAL A 108 5.56 -11.00 5.53
CA VAL A 108 6.96 -10.61 5.37
C VAL A 108 7.87 -11.83 5.55
N GLU A 109 7.62 -12.63 6.58
CA GLU A 109 8.39 -13.86 6.84
C GLU A 109 8.28 -14.88 5.68
N ARG A 110 7.07 -15.05 5.12
CA ARG A 110 6.87 -15.96 3.97
C ARG A 110 7.59 -15.48 2.72
N ALA A 111 7.49 -14.18 2.40
CA ALA A 111 8.21 -13.61 1.26
C ALA A 111 9.72 -13.81 1.43
N LYS A 112 10.26 -13.53 2.61
CA LYS A 112 11.69 -13.72 2.91
C LYS A 112 12.14 -15.17 2.75
N LYS A 113 11.34 -16.15 3.24
CA LYS A 113 11.61 -17.59 3.07
C LYS A 113 11.63 -18.03 1.61
N ARG A 114 10.92 -17.33 0.73
CA ARG A 114 10.93 -17.55 -0.73
C ARG A 114 12.04 -16.78 -1.44
N GLY A 115 12.90 -16.06 -0.71
CA GLY A 115 13.97 -15.26 -1.28
C GLY A 115 13.49 -13.94 -1.92
N ILE A 116 12.24 -13.57 -1.71
CA ILE A 116 11.65 -12.33 -2.27
C ILE A 116 12.01 -11.17 -1.34
N PRO A 117 12.74 -10.13 -1.82
CA PRO A 117 12.99 -8.92 -1.06
C PRO A 117 11.68 -8.18 -0.77
N VAL A 118 11.59 -7.60 0.43
CA VAL A 118 10.38 -6.88 0.89
C VAL A 118 10.73 -5.44 1.23
N ILE A 119 10.01 -4.51 0.65
CA ILE A 119 10.00 -3.10 1.04
C ILE A 119 8.70 -2.82 1.81
N LEU A 120 8.82 -2.38 3.05
CA LEU A 120 7.68 -1.82 3.78
C LEU A 120 7.52 -0.35 3.40
N PHE A 121 6.31 0.05 3.03
CA PHE A 121 6.01 1.38 2.54
C PHE A 121 5.01 2.09 3.46
N GLU A 122 5.39 3.28 3.94
CA GLU A 122 4.61 4.16 4.82
C GLU A 122 4.30 3.53 6.19
N ARG A 123 3.95 2.26 6.24
CA ARG A 123 3.61 1.50 7.45
C ARG A 123 4.58 0.35 7.66
N LYS A 124 4.78 -0.04 8.92
CA LYS A 124 5.62 -1.18 9.32
C LYS A 124 4.77 -2.36 9.80
N THR A 125 5.38 -3.53 9.83
CA THR A 125 4.89 -4.71 10.56
C THR A 125 5.78 -4.96 11.79
N SER A 126 5.40 -5.90 12.66
CA SER A 126 6.26 -6.32 13.79
C SER A 126 7.45 -7.19 13.35
N SER A 127 7.47 -7.69 12.12
CA SER A 127 8.65 -8.37 11.57
C SER A 127 9.79 -7.38 11.31
N GLN A 128 11.01 -7.82 11.57
CA GLN A 128 12.24 -7.10 11.24
C GLN A 128 12.93 -7.67 9.98
N ASN A 129 12.35 -8.69 9.34
CA ASN A 129 12.94 -9.40 8.21
C ASN A 129 12.65 -8.76 6.84
N TYR A 130 12.26 -7.50 6.80
CA TYR A 130 12.14 -6.73 5.56
C TYR A 130 13.51 -6.26 5.06
N THR A 131 13.60 -5.98 3.76
CA THR A 131 14.82 -5.51 3.11
C THR A 131 15.04 -4.02 3.34
N ALA A 132 13.98 -3.20 3.23
CA ALA A 132 14.01 -1.77 3.43
C ALA A 132 12.65 -1.25 3.92
N TYR A 133 12.69 -0.09 4.58
CA TYR A 133 11.50 0.68 4.93
C TYR A 133 11.57 2.07 4.26
N ILE A 134 10.47 2.46 3.64
CA ILE A 134 10.30 3.79 3.05
C ILE A 134 9.12 4.46 3.75
N GLY A 135 9.39 5.50 4.53
CA GLY A 135 8.37 6.23 5.30
C GLY A 135 9.00 7.25 6.23
N GLY A 136 8.16 7.99 6.95
CA GLY A 136 8.59 8.98 7.92
C GLY A 136 8.98 8.37 9.28
N ASP A 137 9.77 9.09 10.06
CA ASP A 137 9.97 8.81 11.48
C ASP A 137 8.76 9.31 12.27
N ASN A 138 7.82 8.40 12.54
CA ASN A 138 6.58 8.74 13.21
C ASN A 138 6.77 8.96 14.72
N VAL A 139 7.78 8.35 15.35
CA VAL A 139 8.09 8.62 16.76
C VAL A 139 8.59 10.06 16.91
N GLU A 140 9.51 10.47 16.04
CA GLU A 140 10.03 11.84 16.07
C GLU A 140 8.96 12.87 15.69
N ALA A 141 8.09 12.57 14.73
CA ALA A 141 6.94 13.41 14.41
C ALA A 141 6.04 13.62 15.64
N GLY A 142 5.73 12.54 16.36
CA GLY A 142 4.96 12.61 17.62
C GLY A 142 5.67 13.43 18.69
N ARG A 143 6.97 13.20 18.91
CA ARG A 143 7.79 13.95 19.88
C ARG A 143 7.81 15.45 19.57
N THR A 144 8.02 15.80 18.30
CA THR A 144 8.03 17.20 17.85
C THR A 144 6.70 17.88 18.14
N MET A 145 5.57 17.20 17.83
CA MET A 145 4.24 17.74 18.11
C MET A 145 3.94 17.86 19.59
N GLY A 146 4.36 16.90 20.43
CA GLY A 146 4.25 16.99 21.88
C GLY A 146 5.02 18.18 22.46
N THR A 147 6.24 18.38 22.00
CA THR A 147 7.08 19.54 22.39
C THR A 147 6.42 20.85 21.97
N TYR A 148 5.85 20.90 20.77
CA TYR A 148 5.15 22.08 20.29
C TYR A 148 3.91 22.38 21.11
N ALA A 149 3.10 21.36 21.44
CA ALA A 149 1.91 21.51 22.29
C ALA A 149 2.28 22.03 23.68
N ALA A 150 3.28 21.44 24.35
CA ALA A 150 3.76 21.90 25.65
C ALA A 150 4.24 23.35 25.62
N ARG A 151 4.96 23.75 24.57
CA ARG A 151 5.40 25.15 24.40
C ARG A 151 4.24 26.13 24.22
N LEU A 152 3.20 25.77 23.45
CA LEU A 152 2.02 26.63 23.29
C LEU A 152 1.26 26.84 24.60
N CYS A 153 1.29 25.87 25.50
CA CYS A 153 0.61 25.93 26.79
C CYS A 153 1.40 26.67 27.87
N HIS A 154 2.69 26.95 27.64
CA HIS A 154 3.62 27.52 28.62
C HIS A 154 3.09 28.79 29.30
N ASP A 155 2.64 29.77 28.54
CA ASP A 155 2.16 31.05 29.08
C ASP A 155 0.89 30.89 29.93
N SER A 156 0.02 29.94 29.56
CA SER A 156 -1.20 29.62 30.32
C SER A 156 -0.84 28.99 31.68
N ILE A 157 0.18 28.14 31.73
CA ILE A 157 0.68 27.50 32.94
C ILE A 157 1.26 28.56 33.89
N HIS A 158 2.06 29.50 33.37
CA HIS A 158 2.64 30.58 34.16
C HIS A 158 1.63 31.48 34.87
N VAL A 159 0.41 31.63 34.34
CA VAL A 159 -0.68 32.38 35.00
C VAL A 159 -1.59 31.48 35.84
N GLY A 160 -1.12 30.25 36.17
CA GLY A 160 -1.86 29.34 37.05
C GLY A 160 -3.06 28.63 36.41
N ARG A 161 -3.14 28.63 35.08
CA ARG A 161 -4.18 27.87 34.37
C ARG A 161 -3.68 26.43 34.10
N ARG A 162 -4.64 25.50 34.00
CA ARG A 162 -4.38 24.13 33.57
C ARG A 162 -4.90 23.93 32.13
N PRO A 163 -4.08 24.14 31.12
CA PRO A 163 -4.51 24.01 29.73
C PRO A 163 -4.80 22.57 29.37
N VAL A 164 -5.82 22.38 28.52
CA VAL A 164 -6.21 21.07 27.97
C VAL A 164 -5.47 20.83 26.66
N VAL A 165 -4.83 19.68 26.54
CA VAL A 165 -4.22 19.18 25.30
C VAL A 165 -5.01 17.96 24.84
N LEU A 166 -5.71 18.10 23.72
CA LEU A 166 -6.48 17.03 23.12
C LEU A 166 -5.69 16.42 21.95
N GLU A 167 -5.30 15.14 22.08
CA GLU A 167 -4.72 14.35 20.99
C GLU A 167 -5.82 13.54 20.30
N ILE A 168 -6.00 13.77 19.00
CA ILE A 168 -6.92 13.00 18.16
C ILE A 168 -6.07 12.05 17.33
N THR A 169 -6.17 10.75 17.61
CA THR A 169 -5.43 9.70 16.90
C THR A 169 -6.35 8.92 15.96
N GLY A 170 -5.76 8.14 15.05
CA GLY A 170 -6.49 7.20 14.23
C GLY A 170 -6.52 5.80 14.85
N GLN A 171 -6.11 4.80 14.06
CA GLN A 171 -6.16 3.40 14.47
C GLN A 171 -4.80 2.94 15.02
N LEU A 172 -4.67 2.77 16.33
CA LEU A 172 -3.44 2.30 17.01
C LEU A 172 -2.96 0.90 16.57
N VAL A 173 -3.76 0.18 15.78
CA VAL A 173 -3.34 -1.09 15.15
C VAL A 173 -2.37 -0.87 13.98
N THR A 174 -2.26 0.36 13.49
CA THR A 174 -1.30 0.76 12.47
C THR A 174 0.00 1.28 13.10
N SER A 175 1.14 1.09 12.44
CA SER A 175 2.43 1.55 12.98
C SER A 175 2.54 3.08 13.05
N PRO A 176 2.12 3.88 12.05
CA PRO A 176 2.28 5.33 12.12
C PRO A 176 1.54 5.96 13.30
N ASP A 177 0.32 5.50 13.56
CA ASP A 177 -0.49 6.05 14.63
C ASP A 177 0.08 5.70 16.00
N ARG A 178 0.45 4.43 16.19
CA ARG A 178 1.07 3.97 17.41
C ARG A 178 2.40 4.69 17.70
N GLU A 179 3.25 4.85 16.69
CA GLU A 179 4.55 5.51 16.81
C GLU A 179 4.39 7.02 17.12
N ARG A 180 3.43 7.70 16.47
CA ARG A 180 3.12 9.12 16.78
C ARG A 180 2.60 9.27 18.20
N TYR A 181 1.66 8.41 18.61
CA TYR A 181 1.16 8.38 19.99
C TYR A 181 2.29 8.14 21.01
N GLU A 182 3.20 7.19 20.75
CA GLU A 182 4.37 6.92 21.59
C GLU A 182 5.25 8.16 21.74
N GLY A 183 5.63 8.79 20.63
CA GLY A 183 6.45 9.99 20.63
C GLY A 183 5.78 11.15 21.35
N PHE A 184 4.51 11.43 21.06
CA PHE A 184 3.73 12.49 21.66
C PHE A 184 3.58 12.30 23.19
N SER A 185 3.08 11.13 23.59
CA SER A 185 2.85 10.82 25.00
C SER A 185 4.12 10.82 25.86
N THR A 186 5.27 10.50 25.26
CA THR A 186 6.57 10.57 25.96
C THR A 186 6.91 12.00 26.40
N VAL A 187 6.57 13.00 25.60
CA VAL A 187 6.77 14.42 25.95
C VAL A 187 5.69 14.88 26.93
N ILE A 188 4.43 14.66 26.61
CA ILE A 188 3.31 15.18 27.41
C ILE A 188 3.34 14.65 28.86
N LYS A 189 3.75 13.42 29.08
CA LYS A 189 3.95 12.85 30.43
C LYS A 189 4.96 13.60 31.30
N GLN A 190 5.84 14.39 30.71
CA GLN A 190 6.82 15.24 31.43
C GLN A 190 6.18 16.56 31.90
N HIS A 191 4.93 16.84 31.51
CA HIS A 191 4.16 18.05 31.78
C HIS A 191 2.88 17.73 32.57
N PRO A 192 2.98 17.34 33.86
CA PRO A 192 1.82 16.96 34.68
C PRO A 192 0.85 18.13 34.92
N GLU A 193 1.27 19.35 34.66
CA GLU A 193 0.46 20.58 34.71
C GLU A 193 -0.55 20.68 33.57
N LEU A 194 -0.39 19.89 32.48
CA LEU A 194 -1.33 19.81 31.39
C LEU A 194 -2.47 18.83 31.71
N ASP A 195 -3.69 19.16 31.28
CA ASP A 195 -4.79 18.21 31.22
C ASP A 195 -4.77 17.52 29.85
N TYR A 196 -4.19 16.32 29.81
CA TYR A 196 -4.05 15.57 28.57
C TYR A 196 -5.22 14.62 28.35
N GLN A 197 -5.86 14.77 27.21
CA GLN A 197 -6.97 13.94 26.76
C GLN A 197 -6.63 13.28 25.42
N HIS A 198 -7.05 12.03 25.25
CA HIS A 198 -6.78 11.23 24.06
C HIS A 198 -8.07 10.65 23.47
N ILE A 199 -8.34 10.96 22.23
CA ILE A 199 -9.51 10.47 21.48
C ILE A 199 -9.04 9.63 20.30
N LYS A 200 -9.61 8.43 20.14
CA LYS A 200 -9.33 7.51 19.03
C LYS A 200 -10.38 7.65 17.95
N THR A 201 -9.94 7.69 16.71
CA THR A 201 -10.78 7.71 15.51
C THR A 201 -10.34 6.61 14.52
N ASN A 202 -10.98 6.52 13.36
CA ASN A 202 -10.68 5.52 12.33
C ASN A 202 -10.03 6.13 11.06
N TRP A 203 -9.42 7.30 11.14
CA TRP A 203 -8.83 8.05 10.03
C TRP A 203 -9.83 8.65 9.03
N THR A 204 -11.14 8.62 9.31
CA THR A 204 -12.12 9.29 8.45
C THR A 204 -12.49 10.67 9.01
N PHE A 205 -12.87 11.56 8.12
CA PHE A 205 -13.36 12.89 8.50
C PHE A 205 -14.63 12.77 9.36
N GLU A 206 -15.55 11.92 8.94
CA GLU A 206 -16.86 11.72 9.58
C GLU A 206 -16.71 11.26 11.03
N ASP A 207 -15.84 10.28 11.26
CA ASP A 207 -15.59 9.73 12.59
C ASP A 207 -14.86 10.76 13.49
N SER A 208 -13.84 11.41 12.95
CA SER A 208 -13.10 12.45 13.67
C SER A 208 -14.02 13.62 14.05
N TYR A 209 -14.88 14.05 13.13
CA TYR A 209 -15.83 15.13 13.37
C TYR A 209 -16.91 14.74 14.41
N ALA A 210 -17.47 13.54 14.32
CA ALA A 210 -18.48 13.06 15.26
C ALA A 210 -17.92 12.89 16.68
N THR A 211 -16.65 12.47 16.78
CA THR A 211 -16.00 12.18 18.07
C THR A 211 -15.50 13.45 18.78
N THR A 212 -15.31 14.56 18.05
CA THR A 212 -14.79 15.83 18.59
C THR A 212 -15.86 16.89 18.85
N LYS A 213 -17.12 16.60 18.54
CA LYS A 213 -18.30 17.40 18.92
C LYS A 213 -18.72 17.16 20.36
#